data_7ef4f3c7e035314bcfe6db7629ce01e1
#
_entry.id   7ef4f3c7e035314bcfe6db7629ce01e1
#
_cell.length_a   1.000
_cell.length_b   1.000
_cell.length_c   1.000
_cell.angle_alpha   90.00
_cell.angle_beta   90.00
_cell.angle_gamma   90.00
#
_symmetry.space_group_name_H-M   'P 1'
#
loop_
_entity.id
_entity.type
_entity.pdbx_description
1 polymer ?
#
loop_
_entity_poly.entity_id
_entity_poly.type
_entity_poly.pdbx_seq_one_letter_code
_entity_poly.pdbx_strand_id
1 'polypeptide(L)'
;MPDGTRLAARLWLPVTDHPVPALLEHHPGGLGDTTAVRDAQRHPWYAGHGYASLRVDARGHGSSEGNPADPASPAGTDDGLALLDWLTARPWSNGRAGAFGIGRGGTAALALAARAPEALAAVVAVCADDRTAPRRDLAGAPLAAAVHGGSAARLAAACRPPDPRYTGDDWRRLWLERLAAVDPGADDEGGPIDLRTVRAAVLAFGGWADPQAGTVLRLVEELGPDARGVLGPWPHQYPDQGLPPGPAIGFLQETLRWWDHWLRGADTGVLKEPALRSWMNESVPPAPSYANRPGRWIGDDGWPSPDVREVHYGLDDALRTAGTPSGERFVPVRSPQHTGIDAGALRPAGGAADLPPDQREEDGRSVCFDSVPLPEPEELLGGPALRLRVRCDGRHGQVAARLCDVAPDGSSTLVARGAAALAGGTGPVEVEVELAPVAHAFPAGHRIRLALSSAYWPWLWPVAETGGFEVDPGGSVLTLPVRHLAADAGSGPVTFDPPEHAPVPAELHPEPLVSHPERQVVHDVAAGEWRLQLARPAGATVHPDGLAEEEHVLEAYRIRADDPLGARARTDRTLRLERTDIGWDVTLQLRSEASCDAGHLTVHDHLRALEGGDVIFERHWRRRLPRS
;
A
#
# COMPACT_ATOMS: atom_id res chain seq x y z
N MET A 1 -19.56 22.97 1.59
CA MET A 1 -18.32 23.47 0.97
C MET A 1 -18.58 24.86 0.38
N PRO A 2 -17.57 25.67 0.09
CA PRO A 2 -17.75 27.02 -0.48
C PRO A 2 -18.58 27.06 -1.77
N ASP A 3 -18.55 25.99 -2.56
CA ASP A 3 -19.32 25.81 -3.80
C ASP A 3 -20.78 25.35 -3.58
N GLY A 4 -21.22 25.23 -2.33
CA GLY A 4 -22.55 24.76 -1.95
C GLY A 4 -22.69 23.24 -1.82
N THR A 5 -21.67 22.44 -2.17
CA THR A 5 -21.69 20.99 -2.00
C THR A 5 -21.76 20.61 -0.52
N ARG A 6 -22.64 19.68 -0.18
CA ARG A 6 -22.78 19.17 1.20
C ARG A 6 -21.97 17.88 1.34
N LEU A 7 -21.09 17.83 2.34
CA LEU A 7 -20.35 16.62 2.71
C LEU A 7 -21.01 15.97 3.93
N ALA A 8 -21.16 14.64 3.87
CA ALA A 8 -21.63 13.84 4.98
C ALA A 8 -20.48 13.65 5.99
N ALA A 9 -20.78 13.87 7.26
CA ALA A 9 -19.79 13.75 8.32
C ALA A 9 -20.41 13.22 9.61
N ARG A 10 -19.57 12.59 10.43
CA ARG A 10 -19.91 12.21 11.81
C ARG A 10 -18.93 12.89 12.76
N LEU A 11 -19.47 13.59 13.75
CA LEU A 11 -18.69 14.32 14.75
C LEU A 11 -18.92 13.71 16.12
N TRP A 12 -17.84 13.35 16.81
CA TRP A 12 -17.84 12.96 18.22
C TRP A 12 -17.24 14.10 19.04
N LEU A 13 -18.01 14.60 19.98
CA LEU A 13 -17.59 15.69 20.86
C LEU A 13 -17.36 15.17 22.29
N PRO A 14 -16.31 15.60 22.96
CA PRO A 14 -16.14 15.34 24.39
C PRO A 14 -17.18 16.11 25.21
N VAL A 15 -17.57 15.54 26.33
CA VAL A 15 -18.41 16.25 27.32
C VAL A 15 -17.49 17.10 28.19
N THR A 16 -17.37 18.38 27.87
CA THR A 16 -16.48 19.33 28.55
C THR A 16 -16.96 20.75 28.44
N ASP A 17 -16.60 21.59 29.42
CA ASP A 17 -16.91 23.04 29.42
C ASP A 17 -15.77 23.87 28.78
N HIS A 18 -14.71 23.25 28.35
CA HIS A 18 -13.55 23.95 27.79
C HIS A 18 -13.39 23.67 26.28
N PRO A 19 -12.91 24.68 25.51
CA PRO A 19 -12.55 24.45 24.12
C PRO A 19 -11.49 23.37 23.97
N VAL A 20 -11.66 22.50 22.96
CA VAL A 20 -10.82 21.32 22.72
C VAL A 20 -10.21 21.37 21.32
N PRO A 21 -9.06 20.71 21.08
CA PRO A 21 -8.53 20.55 19.74
C PRO A 21 -9.38 19.58 18.93
N ALA A 22 -9.30 19.71 17.59
CA ALA A 22 -10.04 18.87 16.66
C ALA A 22 -9.14 17.89 15.91
N LEU A 23 -9.67 16.71 15.59
CA LEU A 23 -9.05 15.71 14.72
C LEU A 23 -9.92 15.50 13.48
N LEU A 24 -9.33 15.55 12.29
CA LEU A 24 -9.99 15.37 11.00
C LEU A 24 -9.52 14.07 10.34
N GLU A 25 -10.47 13.20 9.99
CA GLU A 25 -10.26 12.10 9.04
C GLU A 25 -11.11 12.37 7.78
N HIS A 26 -10.46 12.73 6.67
CA HIS A 26 -11.07 12.94 5.36
C HIS A 26 -10.81 11.71 4.49
N HIS A 27 -11.83 10.90 4.22
CA HIS A 27 -11.66 9.55 3.70
C HIS A 27 -12.57 9.26 2.50
N PRO A 28 -12.12 8.50 1.49
CA PRO A 28 -12.92 8.14 0.31
C PRO A 28 -13.96 7.03 0.54
N GLY A 29 -14.06 6.46 1.75
CA GLY A 29 -15.09 5.47 2.11
C GLY A 29 -16.30 6.12 2.78
N GLY A 30 -17.42 5.40 2.86
CA GLY A 30 -18.67 5.87 3.45
C GLY A 30 -18.77 5.64 4.96
N LEU A 31 -19.49 6.52 5.67
CA LEU A 31 -19.73 6.42 7.12
C LEU A 31 -20.45 5.13 7.56
N GLY A 32 -21.14 4.46 6.66
CA GLY A 32 -21.88 3.23 6.92
C GLY A 32 -21.30 2.00 6.23
N ASP A 33 -20.08 2.05 5.69
CA ASP A 33 -19.41 0.92 5.03
C ASP A 33 -18.58 0.07 6.02
N THR A 34 -17.73 -0.79 5.49
CA THR A 34 -16.82 -1.65 6.26
C THR A 34 -15.89 -0.89 7.21
N THR A 35 -15.76 0.43 7.07
CA THR A 35 -14.98 1.28 7.98
C THR A 35 -15.73 1.64 9.27
N ALA A 36 -17.04 1.42 9.34
CA ALA A 36 -17.89 1.83 10.46
C ALA A 36 -17.45 1.23 11.82
N VAL A 37 -17.01 -0.04 11.82
CA VAL A 37 -16.51 -0.71 13.03
C VAL A 37 -15.23 -0.03 13.52
N ARG A 38 -14.29 0.19 12.62
CA ARG A 38 -13.04 0.89 12.88
C ARG A 38 -13.29 2.30 13.42
N ASP A 39 -14.21 3.02 12.81
CA ASP A 39 -14.57 4.39 13.20
C ASP A 39 -15.20 4.41 14.60
N ALA A 40 -16.05 3.41 14.92
CA ALA A 40 -16.66 3.25 16.25
C ALA A 40 -15.62 2.90 17.35
N GLN A 41 -14.54 2.24 17.02
CA GLN A 41 -13.45 1.93 17.96
C GLN A 41 -12.60 3.16 18.30
N ARG A 42 -12.41 4.06 17.35
CA ARG A 42 -11.36 5.09 17.33
C ARG A 42 -11.87 6.48 17.65
N HIS A 43 -12.87 7.00 16.92
CA HIS A 43 -13.34 8.37 17.11
C HIS A 43 -13.95 8.62 18.49
N PRO A 44 -14.80 7.71 19.05
CA PRO A 44 -15.28 7.86 20.42
C PRO A 44 -14.16 7.77 21.45
N TRP A 45 -13.10 6.97 21.20
CA TRP A 45 -11.96 6.87 22.07
C TRP A 45 -11.22 8.21 22.16
N TYR A 46 -10.95 8.88 21.02
CA TYR A 46 -10.39 10.24 21.04
C TYR A 46 -11.31 11.24 21.71
N ALA A 47 -12.63 11.16 21.50
CA ALA A 47 -13.59 12.02 22.18
C ALA A 47 -13.56 11.81 23.71
N GLY A 48 -13.44 10.55 24.16
CA GLY A 48 -13.26 10.22 25.58
C GLY A 48 -11.99 10.81 26.18
N HIS A 49 -10.96 11.07 25.35
CA HIS A 49 -9.71 11.71 25.75
C HIS A 49 -9.69 13.23 25.49
N GLY A 50 -10.85 13.82 25.17
CA GLY A 50 -11.05 15.27 25.11
C GLY A 50 -10.70 15.89 23.76
N TYR A 51 -10.82 15.16 22.64
CA TYR A 51 -10.67 15.66 21.28
C TYR A 51 -12.01 15.67 20.55
N ALA A 52 -12.33 16.76 19.87
CA ALA A 52 -13.41 16.71 18.89
C ALA A 52 -12.94 15.94 17.66
N SER A 53 -13.57 14.81 17.34
CA SER A 53 -13.11 13.93 16.26
C SER A 53 -14.14 13.91 15.13
N LEU A 54 -13.73 14.31 13.93
CA LEU A 54 -14.58 14.44 12.73
C LEU A 54 -14.14 13.43 11.67
N ARG A 55 -15.07 12.56 11.25
CA ARG A 55 -14.93 11.67 10.11
C ARG A 55 -15.82 12.19 8.97
N VAL A 56 -15.23 12.45 7.80
CA VAL A 56 -15.92 13.02 6.64
C VAL A 56 -15.80 12.09 5.44
N ASP A 57 -16.93 11.82 4.78
CA ASP A 57 -16.94 11.20 3.46
C ASP A 57 -16.43 12.20 2.42
N ALA A 58 -15.46 11.82 1.64
CA ALA A 58 -14.95 12.67 0.56
C ALA A 58 -16.05 13.00 -0.46
N ARG A 59 -15.92 14.13 -1.13
CA ARG A 59 -16.80 14.58 -2.20
C ARG A 59 -17.12 13.46 -3.19
N GLY A 60 -18.41 13.21 -3.46
CA GLY A 60 -18.88 12.16 -4.35
C GLY A 60 -18.70 10.73 -3.85
N HIS A 61 -18.29 10.54 -2.59
CA HIS A 61 -18.17 9.22 -1.94
C HIS A 61 -19.16 9.09 -0.77
N GLY A 62 -19.44 7.86 -0.38
CA GLY A 62 -20.35 7.59 0.73
C GLY A 62 -21.69 8.32 0.55
N SER A 63 -22.06 9.12 1.54
CA SER A 63 -23.28 9.93 1.53
C SER A 63 -23.03 11.42 1.18
N SER A 64 -21.81 11.79 0.77
CA SER A 64 -21.46 13.15 0.33
C SER A 64 -21.95 13.45 -1.07
N GLU A 65 -22.36 14.71 -1.31
CA GLU A 65 -22.73 15.20 -2.64
C GLU A 65 -21.51 15.46 -3.53
N GLY A 66 -21.77 15.82 -4.77
CA GLY A 66 -20.79 16.21 -5.78
C GLY A 66 -20.22 15.05 -6.58
N ASN A 67 -19.33 15.37 -7.50
CA ASN A 67 -18.64 14.38 -8.33
C ASN A 67 -17.53 13.70 -7.53
N PRO A 68 -17.29 12.41 -7.77
CA PRO A 68 -16.20 11.69 -7.09
C PRO A 68 -14.86 12.41 -7.28
N ALA A 69 -14.22 12.75 -6.17
CA ALA A 69 -12.89 13.34 -6.13
C ALA A 69 -12.04 12.63 -5.07
N ASP A 70 -10.82 12.26 -5.44
CA ASP A 70 -9.86 11.73 -4.47
C ASP A 70 -9.56 12.80 -3.41
N PRO A 71 -9.61 12.48 -2.11
CA PRO A 71 -9.36 13.46 -1.04
C PRO A 71 -7.94 14.05 -1.07
N ALA A 72 -6.97 13.39 -1.71
CA ALA A 72 -5.61 13.91 -1.94
C ALA A 72 -5.48 14.72 -3.25
N SER A 73 -6.52 14.76 -4.10
CA SER A 73 -6.54 15.63 -5.29
C SER A 73 -6.59 17.11 -4.91
N PRO A 74 -6.31 18.04 -5.83
CA PRO A 74 -6.46 19.46 -5.56
C PRO A 74 -7.84 19.84 -5.01
N ALA A 75 -8.93 19.31 -5.61
CA ALA A 75 -10.30 19.57 -5.15
C ALA A 75 -10.57 18.96 -3.76
N GLY A 76 -10.10 17.73 -3.51
CA GLY A 76 -10.21 17.10 -2.19
C GLY A 76 -9.41 17.83 -1.11
N THR A 77 -8.23 18.35 -1.47
CA THR A 77 -7.41 19.17 -0.56
C THR A 77 -8.08 20.51 -0.24
N ASP A 78 -8.73 21.16 -1.22
CA ASP A 78 -9.50 22.39 -1.00
C ASP A 78 -10.72 22.14 -0.09
N ASP A 79 -11.42 21.00 -0.24
CA ASP A 79 -12.44 20.56 0.72
C ASP A 79 -11.85 20.35 2.12
N GLY A 80 -10.65 19.72 2.22
CA GLY A 80 -9.93 19.55 3.48
C GLY A 80 -9.61 20.87 4.18
N LEU A 81 -9.19 21.90 3.45
CA LEU A 81 -8.97 23.25 4.00
C LEU A 81 -10.27 23.85 4.53
N ALA A 82 -11.36 23.77 3.76
CA ALA A 82 -12.67 24.27 4.19
C ALA A 82 -13.19 23.53 5.44
N LEU A 83 -12.91 22.23 5.58
CA LEU A 83 -13.22 21.45 6.77
C LEU A 83 -12.41 21.89 7.99
N LEU A 84 -11.12 22.19 7.83
CA LEU A 84 -10.28 22.74 8.90
C LEU A 84 -10.80 24.11 9.36
N ASP A 85 -11.09 25.01 8.44
CA ASP A 85 -11.65 26.32 8.74
C ASP A 85 -12.98 26.19 9.50
N TRP A 86 -13.84 25.25 9.05
CA TRP A 86 -15.10 24.99 9.73
C TRP A 86 -14.88 24.46 11.15
N LEU A 87 -13.97 23.50 11.36
CA LEU A 87 -13.67 22.91 12.67
C LEU A 87 -13.14 23.95 13.66
N THR A 88 -12.18 24.75 13.21
CA THR A 88 -11.49 25.71 14.09
C THR A 88 -12.33 26.93 14.42
N ALA A 89 -13.34 27.25 13.61
CA ALA A 89 -14.31 28.31 13.87
C ALA A 89 -15.44 27.91 14.82
N ARG A 90 -15.51 26.68 15.32
CA ARG A 90 -16.58 26.24 16.22
C ARG A 90 -16.38 26.77 17.65
N PRO A 91 -17.48 27.09 18.38
CA PRO A 91 -17.38 27.59 19.75
C PRO A 91 -16.68 26.63 20.73
N TRP A 92 -16.75 25.34 20.47
CA TRP A 92 -16.07 24.29 21.26
C TRP A 92 -14.62 24.06 20.86
N SER A 93 -14.13 24.67 19.80
CA SER A 93 -12.75 24.48 19.30
C SER A 93 -11.78 25.44 19.98
N ASN A 94 -10.57 24.95 20.30
CA ASN A 94 -9.47 25.79 20.74
C ASN A 94 -8.65 26.40 19.58
N GLY A 95 -9.09 26.20 18.32
CA GLY A 95 -8.44 26.72 17.13
C GLY A 95 -7.29 25.85 16.58
N ARG A 96 -6.96 24.71 17.22
CA ARG A 96 -5.91 23.80 16.77
C ARG A 96 -6.50 22.49 16.24
N ALA A 97 -5.91 21.97 15.18
CA ALA A 97 -6.36 20.72 14.57
C ALA A 97 -5.21 19.78 14.23
N GLY A 98 -5.52 18.49 14.26
CA GLY A 98 -4.73 17.43 13.66
C GLY A 98 -5.49 16.75 12.53
N ALA A 99 -4.78 16.14 11.59
CA ALA A 99 -5.37 15.32 10.52
C ALA A 99 -4.77 13.93 10.53
N PHE A 100 -5.58 12.91 10.26
CA PHE A 100 -5.10 11.53 10.20
C PHE A 100 -5.84 10.69 9.17
N GLY A 101 -5.27 9.56 8.79
CA GLY A 101 -5.91 8.59 7.93
C GLY A 101 -4.98 7.47 7.49
N ILE A 102 -5.57 6.49 6.81
CA ILE A 102 -4.84 5.35 6.21
C ILE A 102 -4.92 5.39 4.69
N GLY A 103 -3.86 4.94 4.03
CA GLY A 103 -3.81 4.86 2.57
C GLY A 103 -4.09 6.21 1.92
N ARG A 104 -5.15 6.29 1.11
CA ARG A 104 -5.56 7.56 0.47
C ARG A 104 -5.97 8.63 1.48
N GLY A 105 -6.56 8.26 2.63
CA GLY A 105 -6.83 9.19 3.72
C GLY A 105 -5.56 9.73 4.37
N GLY A 106 -4.54 8.90 4.53
CA GLY A 106 -3.22 9.32 5.02
C GLY A 106 -2.50 10.23 4.01
N THR A 107 -2.56 9.91 2.72
CA THR A 107 -2.05 10.76 1.63
C THR A 107 -2.78 12.11 1.60
N ALA A 108 -4.11 12.12 1.82
CA ALA A 108 -4.90 13.35 1.91
C ALA A 108 -4.45 14.24 3.08
N ALA A 109 -4.18 13.64 4.25
CA ALA A 109 -3.66 14.38 5.40
C ALA A 109 -2.28 15.01 5.11
N LEU A 110 -1.38 14.29 4.39
CA LEU A 110 -0.09 14.84 3.94
C LEU A 110 -0.26 15.93 2.88
N ALA A 111 -1.14 15.74 1.90
CA ALA A 111 -1.43 16.75 0.87
C ALA A 111 -2.03 18.03 1.48
N LEU A 112 -2.89 17.88 2.49
CA LEU A 112 -3.43 18.99 3.27
C LEU A 112 -2.33 19.73 4.05
N ALA A 113 -1.41 18.99 4.68
CA ALA A 113 -0.28 19.57 5.40
C ALA A 113 0.68 20.34 4.48
N ALA A 114 0.85 19.90 3.23
CA ALA A 114 1.67 20.60 2.24
C ALA A 114 1.09 21.95 1.79
N ARG A 115 -0.21 22.23 2.05
CA ARG A 115 -0.82 23.55 1.89
C ARG A 115 -0.51 24.49 3.07
N ALA A 116 0.17 23.96 4.10
CA ALA A 116 0.62 24.66 5.30
C ALA A 116 -0.46 25.53 6.00
N PRO A 117 -1.68 25.02 6.26
CA PRO A 117 -2.69 25.78 6.97
C PRO A 117 -2.26 25.99 8.43
N GLU A 118 -2.39 27.23 8.93
CA GLU A 118 -1.90 27.62 10.27
C GLU A 118 -2.52 26.77 11.41
N ALA A 119 -3.80 26.38 11.24
CA ALA A 119 -4.53 25.60 12.24
C ALA A 119 -4.07 24.13 12.34
N LEU A 120 -3.44 23.56 11.30
CA LEU A 120 -3.01 22.18 11.27
C LEU A 120 -1.63 22.04 11.92
N ALA A 121 -1.60 21.62 13.17
CA ALA A 121 -0.35 21.51 13.94
C ALA A 121 0.32 20.13 13.81
N ALA A 122 -0.44 19.07 13.57
CA ALA A 122 0.11 17.72 13.47
C ALA A 122 -0.67 16.81 12.53
N VAL A 123 0.00 15.79 11.98
CA VAL A 123 -0.55 14.77 11.09
C VAL A 123 -0.16 13.37 11.58
N VAL A 124 -1.08 12.41 11.44
CA VAL A 124 -0.78 10.98 11.54
C VAL A 124 -1.11 10.30 10.21
N ALA A 125 -0.07 9.85 9.52
CA ALA A 125 -0.17 9.22 8.20
C ALA A 125 0.11 7.72 8.30
N VAL A 126 -0.89 6.88 8.01
CA VAL A 126 -0.77 5.41 8.10
C VAL A 126 -0.76 4.80 6.70
N CYS A 127 0.25 4.00 6.36
CA CYS A 127 0.36 3.35 5.05
C CYS A 127 0.10 4.32 3.88
N ALA A 128 0.53 5.57 4.04
CA ALA A 128 0.29 6.66 3.11
C ALA A 128 1.31 6.66 1.97
N ASP A 129 0.91 7.19 0.82
CA ASP A 129 1.82 7.52 -0.27
C ASP A 129 2.22 9.01 -0.15
N ASP A 130 3.45 9.35 -0.51
CA ASP A 130 3.93 10.73 -0.65
C ASP A 130 3.61 11.32 -2.04
N ARG A 131 2.68 10.71 -2.76
CA ARG A 131 2.20 11.12 -4.08
C ARG A 131 0.69 11.20 -4.12
N THR A 132 0.18 12.25 -4.75
CA THR A 132 -1.26 12.43 -4.95
C THR A 132 -1.82 11.49 -6.03
N ALA A 133 -1.01 11.09 -7.02
CA ALA A 133 -1.36 10.02 -7.97
C ALA A 133 -0.62 8.72 -7.62
N PRO A 134 -1.28 7.56 -7.70
CA PRO A 134 -0.64 6.27 -7.40
C PRO A 134 0.46 5.94 -8.42
N ARG A 135 1.53 5.29 -7.97
CA ARG A 135 2.56 4.77 -8.87
C ARG A 135 1.99 3.67 -9.75
N ARG A 136 2.27 3.75 -11.05
CA ARG A 136 1.88 2.75 -12.05
C ARG A 136 3.03 1.91 -12.58
N ASP A 137 4.23 2.34 -12.30
CA ASP A 137 5.46 1.68 -12.70
C ASP A 137 6.53 1.75 -11.60
N LEU A 138 7.55 0.93 -11.76
CA LEU A 138 8.82 1.02 -11.05
C LEU A 138 9.89 1.29 -12.09
N ALA A 139 10.52 2.47 -12.04
CA ALA A 139 11.55 2.89 -12.98
C ALA A 139 11.18 2.55 -14.45
N GLY A 140 9.94 2.86 -14.85
CA GLY A 140 9.41 2.62 -16.19
C GLY A 140 8.86 1.21 -16.46
N ALA A 141 9.06 0.22 -15.56
CA ALA A 141 8.46 -1.12 -15.69
C ALA A 141 7.00 -1.12 -15.18
N PRO A 142 5.98 -1.31 -16.03
CA PRO A 142 4.58 -1.16 -15.63
C PRO A 142 4.13 -2.19 -14.60
N LEU A 143 3.51 -1.74 -13.50
CA LEU A 143 2.94 -2.59 -12.46
C LEU A 143 1.54 -3.06 -12.87
N ALA A 144 1.36 -4.36 -13.11
CA ALA A 144 0.08 -4.91 -13.56
C ALA A 144 -1.05 -4.64 -12.56
N ALA A 145 -0.80 -4.83 -11.26
CA ALA A 145 -1.80 -4.58 -10.23
C ALA A 145 -2.16 -3.10 -10.08
N ALA A 146 -1.23 -2.17 -10.34
CA ALA A 146 -1.53 -0.73 -10.29
C ALA A 146 -2.29 -0.27 -11.54
N VAL A 147 -1.94 -0.82 -12.72
CA VAL A 147 -2.62 -0.50 -13.99
C VAL A 147 -4.04 -1.04 -14.03
N HIS A 148 -4.28 -2.22 -13.46
CA HIS A 148 -5.57 -2.92 -13.56
C HIS A 148 -6.31 -2.98 -12.22
N GLY A 149 -5.84 -3.76 -11.24
CA GLY A 149 -6.58 -4.04 -10.01
C GLY A 149 -6.85 -2.80 -9.16
N GLY A 150 -5.84 -1.93 -9.01
CA GLY A 150 -5.99 -0.67 -8.27
C GLY A 150 -6.99 0.29 -8.92
N SER A 151 -7.05 0.35 -10.26
CA SER A 151 -8.02 1.16 -10.99
C SER A 151 -9.44 0.63 -10.82
N ALA A 152 -9.64 -0.68 -10.93
CA ALA A 152 -10.94 -1.32 -10.73
C ALA A 152 -11.48 -1.11 -9.31
N ALA A 153 -10.63 -1.21 -8.30
CA ALA A 153 -11.03 -0.98 -6.91
C ALA A 153 -11.46 0.48 -6.65
N ARG A 154 -10.72 1.44 -7.18
CA ARG A 154 -11.09 2.87 -7.07
C ARG A 154 -12.38 3.18 -7.82
N LEU A 155 -12.55 2.65 -9.03
CA LEU A 155 -13.77 2.83 -9.80
C LEU A 155 -14.99 2.28 -9.05
N ALA A 156 -14.88 1.09 -8.44
CA ALA A 156 -15.95 0.52 -7.64
C ALA A 156 -16.29 1.39 -6.41
N ALA A 157 -15.27 1.88 -5.71
CA ALA A 157 -15.47 2.78 -4.56
C ALA A 157 -16.15 4.10 -4.96
N ALA A 158 -15.72 4.71 -6.07
CA ALA A 158 -16.33 5.93 -6.59
C ALA A 158 -17.77 5.74 -7.10
N CYS A 159 -18.15 4.51 -7.48
CA CYS A 159 -19.50 4.16 -7.95
C CYS A 159 -20.41 3.60 -6.86
N ARG A 160 -19.93 3.47 -5.61
CA ARG A 160 -20.74 2.94 -4.51
C ARG A 160 -21.99 3.79 -4.30
N PRO A 161 -23.19 3.18 -4.18
CA PRO A 161 -24.43 3.94 -3.95
C PRO A 161 -24.43 4.63 -2.58
N PRO A 162 -24.95 5.85 -2.48
CA PRO A 162 -25.20 6.50 -1.19
C PRO A 162 -26.34 5.78 -0.45
N ASP A 163 -26.24 5.73 0.87
CA ASP A 163 -27.21 5.08 1.72
C ASP A 163 -28.44 5.99 1.93
N PRO A 164 -29.68 5.52 1.63
CA PRO A 164 -30.90 6.28 1.81
C PRO A 164 -31.17 6.68 3.27
N ARG A 165 -30.62 5.97 4.25
CA ARG A 165 -30.71 6.34 5.67
C ARG A 165 -30.10 7.72 5.95
N TYR A 166 -29.07 8.11 5.21
CA TYR A 166 -28.38 9.38 5.37
C TYR A 166 -28.74 10.42 4.31
N THR A 167 -29.24 9.99 3.15
CA THR A 167 -29.55 10.86 2.00
C THR A 167 -31.04 10.97 1.71
N GLY A 168 -31.88 10.19 2.41
CA GLY A 168 -33.32 10.15 2.17
C GLY A 168 -33.64 9.77 0.72
N ASP A 169 -34.69 10.34 0.16
CA ASP A 169 -35.16 10.07 -1.21
C ASP A 169 -34.16 10.54 -2.30
N ASP A 170 -33.18 11.36 -1.94
CA ASP A 170 -32.16 11.86 -2.87
C ASP A 170 -31.12 10.79 -3.27
N TRP A 171 -31.03 9.65 -2.58
CA TRP A 171 -30.02 8.62 -2.81
C TRP A 171 -29.91 8.21 -4.28
N ARG A 172 -31.04 8.02 -4.96
CA ARG A 172 -31.09 7.54 -6.35
C ARG A 172 -30.58 8.60 -7.33
N ARG A 173 -31.00 9.86 -7.13
CA ARG A 173 -30.51 10.99 -7.93
C ARG A 173 -29.00 11.18 -7.76
N LEU A 174 -28.53 11.21 -6.53
CA LEU A 174 -27.10 11.34 -6.22
C LEU A 174 -26.28 10.18 -6.82
N TRP A 175 -26.81 8.96 -6.74
CA TRP A 175 -26.12 7.80 -7.33
C TRP A 175 -26.01 7.91 -8.85
N LEU A 176 -27.09 8.23 -9.55
CA LEU A 176 -27.08 8.38 -11.01
C LEU A 176 -26.18 9.53 -11.47
N GLU A 177 -26.18 10.66 -10.76
CA GLU A 177 -25.27 11.79 -11.03
C GLU A 177 -23.82 11.36 -10.87
N ARG A 178 -23.48 10.64 -9.79
CA ARG A 178 -22.14 10.09 -9.53
C ARG A 178 -21.70 9.14 -10.62
N LEU A 179 -22.54 8.16 -10.99
CA LEU A 179 -22.27 7.18 -12.04
C LEU A 179 -22.06 7.85 -13.42
N ALA A 180 -22.79 8.92 -13.70
CA ALA A 180 -22.62 9.70 -14.92
C ALA A 180 -21.33 10.53 -14.95
N ALA A 181 -20.88 11.01 -13.78
CA ALA A 181 -19.71 11.88 -13.65
C ALA A 181 -18.38 11.12 -13.53
N VAL A 182 -18.40 9.86 -13.04
CA VAL A 182 -17.17 9.11 -12.81
C VAL A 182 -16.34 8.91 -14.07
N ASP A 183 -15.04 9.17 -13.95
CA ASP A 183 -14.05 8.92 -14.99
C ASP A 183 -12.93 8.02 -14.41
N PRO A 184 -12.74 6.79 -14.92
CA PRO A 184 -11.68 5.89 -14.46
C PRO A 184 -10.26 6.42 -14.66
N GLY A 185 -10.08 7.46 -15.49
CA GLY A 185 -8.80 8.12 -15.75
C GLY A 185 -8.50 9.35 -14.91
N ALA A 186 -9.49 9.89 -14.18
CA ALA A 186 -9.36 11.16 -13.46
C ALA A 186 -8.25 11.19 -12.38
N ASP A 187 -7.98 10.04 -11.74
CA ASP A 187 -6.95 9.93 -10.69
C ASP A 187 -5.53 9.76 -11.25
N ASP A 188 -5.34 9.83 -12.56
CA ASP A 188 -4.04 9.65 -13.21
C ASP A 188 -3.19 10.92 -13.18
N GLU A 189 -3.81 12.05 -12.89
CA GLU A 189 -3.15 13.35 -12.76
C GLU A 189 -2.72 13.58 -11.32
N GLY A 190 -1.43 13.85 -11.10
CA GLY A 190 -0.85 14.14 -9.81
C GLY A 190 0.64 13.86 -9.79
N GLY A 191 1.27 14.21 -8.69
CA GLY A 191 2.71 14.13 -8.54
C GLY A 191 3.14 13.91 -7.10
N PRO A 192 4.44 13.97 -6.81
CA PRO A 192 4.94 13.95 -5.46
C PRO A 192 4.40 15.16 -4.68
N ILE A 193 4.11 14.94 -3.41
CA ILE A 193 3.78 15.99 -2.45
C ILE A 193 5.10 16.73 -2.14
N ASP A 194 5.09 18.06 -2.20
CA ASP A 194 6.26 18.84 -1.81
C ASP A 194 6.38 18.89 -0.28
N LEU A 195 7.14 17.94 0.28
CA LEU A 195 7.33 17.81 1.72
C LEU A 195 8.01 19.05 2.35
N ARG A 196 8.76 19.83 1.58
CA ARG A 196 9.42 21.06 2.07
C ARG A 196 8.42 22.14 2.48
N THR A 197 7.19 22.07 2.01
CA THR A 197 6.12 23.01 2.38
C THR A 197 5.39 22.62 3.65
N VAL A 198 5.50 21.37 4.09
CA VAL A 198 4.87 20.86 5.31
C VAL A 198 5.41 21.59 6.55
N ARG A 199 4.50 22.11 7.37
CA ARG A 199 4.82 22.77 8.65
C ARG A 199 4.29 22.00 9.85
N ALA A 200 3.28 21.17 9.64
CA ALA A 200 2.72 20.30 10.67
C ALA A 200 3.71 19.19 11.01
N ALA A 201 3.79 18.81 12.27
CA ALA A 201 4.56 17.65 12.69
C ALA A 201 3.93 16.35 12.18
N VAL A 202 4.74 15.37 11.76
CA VAL A 202 4.24 14.15 11.12
C VAL A 202 4.64 12.89 11.90
N LEU A 203 3.64 12.09 12.31
CA LEU A 203 3.85 10.73 12.81
C LEU A 203 3.39 9.75 11.72
N ALA A 204 4.34 9.02 11.14
CA ALA A 204 4.09 8.10 10.05
C ALA A 204 4.13 6.64 10.52
N PHE A 205 3.10 5.86 10.17
CA PHE A 205 3.06 4.42 10.39
C PHE A 205 3.05 3.67 9.06
N GLY A 206 3.77 2.57 9.00
CA GLY A 206 3.78 1.67 7.84
C GLY A 206 4.08 0.24 8.24
N GLY A 207 4.09 -0.65 7.26
CA GLY A 207 4.43 -2.05 7.49
C GLY A 207 5.35 -2.59 6.40
N TRP A 208 6.25 -3.50 6.78
CA TRP A 208 7.16 -4.15 5.83
C TRP A 208 6.45 -5.03 4.79
N ALA A 209 5.20 -5.42 5.06
CA ALA A 209 4.34 -6.10 4.11
C ALA A 209 3.42 -5.14 3.31
N ASP A 210 3.64 -3.83 3.42
CA ASP A 210 2.94 -2.77 2.67
C ASP A 210 3.89 -2.10 1.66
N PRO A 211 3.47 -1.87 0.41
CA PRO A 211 4.31 -1.23 -0.60
C PRO A 211 4.69 0.23 -0.27
N GLN A 212 4.02 0.88 0.68
CA GLN A 212 4.31 2.25 1.13
C GLN A 212 5.33 2.34 2.28
N ALA A 213 5.95 1.24 2.72
CA ALA A 213 6.97 1.26 3.78
C ALA A 213 8.07 2.32 3.53
N GLY A 214 8.51 2.48 2.29
CA GLY A 214 9.51 3.48 1.90
C GLY A 214 9.07 4.94 2.11
N THR A 215 7.76 5.21 2.11
CA THR A 215 7.25 6.57 2.38
C THR A 215 7.53 6.98 3.82
N VAL A 216 7.42 6.06 4.79
CA VAL A 216 7.73 6.36 6.20
C VAL A 216 9.19 6.80 6.34
N LEU A 217 10.12 6.10 5.69
CA LEU A 217 11.54 6.44 5.71
C LEU A 217 11.80 7.83 5.11
N ARG A 218 11.21 8.13 3.93
CA ARG A 218 11.35 9.44 3.29
C ARG A 218 10.75 10.57 4.13
N LEU A 219 9.60 10.35 4.78
CA LEU A 219 8.99 11.36 5.66
C LEU A 219 9.89 11.70 6.84
N VAL A 220 10.52 10.70 7.48
CA VAL A 220 11.45 10.93 8.59
C VAL A 220 12.71 11.65 8.11
N GLU A 221 13.24 11.28 6.94
CA GLU A 221 14.42 11.88 6.33
C GLU A 221 14.20 13.36 5.96
N GLU A 222 13.14 13.65 5.20
CA GLU A 222 12.93 14.98 4.62
C GLU A 222 12.33 15.99 5.61
N LEU A 223 11.52 15.53 6.58
CA LEU A 223 10.90 16.42 7.58
C LEU A 223 11.76 16.57 8.86
N GLY A 224 12.72 15.67 9.06
CA GLY A 224 13.70 15.77 10.14
C GLY A 224 13.10 15.73 11.55
N PRO A 225 13.44 16.67 12.46
CA PRO A 225 13.13 16.55 13.90
C PRO A 225 11.64 16.57 14.24
N ASP A 226 10.79 17.11 13.35
CA ASP A 226 9.34 17.20 13.55
C ASP A 226 8.60 15.95 12.98
N ALA A 227 9.36 14.94 12.52
CA ALA A 227 8.82 13.67 12.06
C ALA A 227 9.22 12.49 12.93
N ARG A 228 8.32 11.51 13.03
CA ARG A 228 8.57 10.21 13.66
C ARG A 228 7.99 9.11 12.78
N GLY A 229 8.71 7.99 12.68
CA GLY A 229 8.31 6.84 11.90
C GLY A 229 8.17 5.57 12.74
N VAL A 230 7.16 4.76 12.44
CA VAL A 230 6.97 3.42 13.02
C VAL A 230 6.72 2.43 11.89
N LEU A 231 7.58 1.43 11.74
CA LEU A 231 7.49 0.38 10.74
C LEU A 231 7.38 -0.98 11.41
N GLY A 232 6.20 -1.58 11.37
CA GLY A 232 5.95 -2.91 11.90
C GLY A 232 5.95 -3.99 10.82
N PRO A 233 5.65 -5.26 11.16
CA PRO A 233 5.59 -6.35 10.18
C PRO A 233 4.28 -6.35 9.36
N TRP A 234 3.44 -5.35 9.55
CA TRP A 234 2.05 -5.29 9.09
C TRP A 234 1.88 -5.19 7.57
N PRO A 235 0.73 -5.67 7.04
CA PRO A 235 0.21 -5.27 5.73
C PRO A 235 -0.44 -3.89 5.81
N HIS A 236 -1.24 -3.53 4.79
CA HIS A 236 -1.97 -2.26 4.70
C HIS A 236 -3.10 -2.18 5.72
N GLN A 237 -2.78 -1.87 6.98
CA GLN A 237 -3.71 -1.77 8.11
C GLN A 237 -3.27 -0.73 9.13
N TYR A 238 -4.18 -0.37 10.02
CA TYR A 238 -3.79 0.32 11.25
C TYR A 238 -3.11 -0.67 12.21
N PRO A 239 -2.08 -0.25 12.95
CA PRO A 239 -1.27 -1.14 13.78
C PRO A 239 -2.00 -1.84 14.93
N ASP A 240 -3.18 -1.33 15.33
CA ASP A 240 -4.03 -1.85 16.40
C ASP A 240 -5.07 -2.88 15.94
N GLN A 241 -5.25 -3.08 14.63
CA GLN A 241 -6.30 -3.97 14.09
C GLN A 241 -6.01 -5.47 14.25
N GLY A 242 -4.74 -5.83 14.46
CA GLY A 242 -4.35 -7.21 14.74
C GLY A 242 -4.49 -8.17 13.56
N LEU A 243 -4.63 -7.67 12.30
CA LEU A 243 -4.58 -8.54 11.12
C LEU A 243 -3.17 -9.13 10.97
N PRO A 244 -3.03 -10.42 10.65
CA PRO A 244 -1.72 -11.05 10.45
C PRO A 244 -0.89 -10.41 9.34
N PRO A 245 0.45 -10.32 9.54
CA PRO A 245 1.20 -10.71 10.73
C PRO A 245 1.19 -9.65 11.82
N GLY A 246 1.09 -10.09 13.08
CA GLY A 246 1.35 -9.26 14.26
C GLY A 246 2.84 -9.11 14.56
N PRO A 247 3.20 -8.39 15.65
CA PRO A 247 2.34 -7.97 16.76
C PRO A 247 1.53 -6.70 16.47
N ALA A 248 0.34 -6.59 17.10
CA ALA A 248 -0.39 -5.33 17.18
C ALA A 248 0.19 -4.44 18.30
N ILE A 249 0.03 -3.12 18.17
CA ILE A 249 0.49 -2.14 19.14
C ILE A 249 -0.62 -1.15 19.52
N GLY A 250 -0.45 -0.45 20.65
CA GLY A 250 -1.33 0.61 21.12
C GLY A 250 -1.30 1.86 20.23
N PHE A 251 -1.83 1.76 19.02
CA PHE A 251 -1.83 2.86 18.04
C PHE A 251 -2.56 4.11 18.55
N LEU A 252 -3.71 3.93 19.21
CA LEU A 252 -4.47 5.06 19.76
C LEU A 252 -3.71 5.76 20.89
N GLN A 253 -3.03 5.01 21.75
CA GLN A 253 -2.22 5.57 22.83
C GLN A 253 -1.00 6.34 22.29
N GLU A 254 -0.30 5.78 21.27
CA GLU A 254 0.82 6.46 20.62
C GLU A 254 0.38 7.77 19.95
N THR A 255 -0.73 7.71 19.22
CA THR A 255 -1.26 8.92 18.55
C THR A 255 -1.82 9.92 19.54
N LEU A 256 -2.41 9.49 20.68
CA LEU A 256 -2.84 10.40 21.75
C LEU A 256 -1.67 11.19 22.33
N ARG A 257 -0.54 10.52 22.62
CA ARG A 257 0.68 11.19 23.08
C ARG A 257 1.18 12.21 22.06
N TRP A 258 1.09 11.91 20.77
CA TRP A 258 1.41 12.82 19.67
C TRP A 258 0.50 14.03 19.64
N TRP A 259 -0.82 13.82 19.73
CA TRP A 259 -1.82 14.89 19.78
C TRP A 259 -1.69 15.76 21.02
N ASP A 260 -1.48 15.18 22.21
CA ASP A 260 -1.29 15.92 23.45
C ASP A 260 -0.05 16.81 23.38
N HIS A 261 1.03 16.35 22.77
CA HIS A 261 2.23 17.17 22.58
C HIS A 261 1.96 18.36 21.67
N TRP A 262 1.48 18.12 20.46
CA TRP A 262 1.40 19.14 19.43
C TRP A 262 0.13 20.02 19.50
N LEU A 263 -1.00 19.50 19.97
CA LEU A 263 -2.26 20.21 20.00
C LEU A 263 -2.57 20.82 21.37
N ARG A 264 -1.99 20.30 22.45
CA ARG A 264 -2.19 20.79 23.82
C ARG A 264 -0.93 21.36 24.45
N GLY A 265 0.24 21.12 23.87
CA GLY A 265 1.52 21.59 24.39
C GLY A 265 2.02 20.80 25.61
N ALA A 266 1.57 19.56 25.79
CA ALA A 266 2.00 18.68 26.87
C ALA A 266 3.39 18.09 26.57
N ASP A 267 4.28 18.00 27.58
CA ASP A 267 5.53 17.22 27.44
C ASP A 267 5.21 15.73 27.62
N THR A 268 4.88 15.05 26.54
CA THR A 268 4.58 13.61 26.52
C THR A 268 5.81 12.74 26.29
N GLY A 269 6.97 13.35 26.06
CA GLY A 269 8.21 12.64 25.79
C GLY A 269 8.35 12.07 24.37
N VAL A 270 7.38 12.27 23.47
CA VAL A 270 7.41 11.69 22.11
C VAL A 270 8.61 12.13 21.28
N LEU A 271 9.16 13.33 21.53
CA LEU A 271 10.35 13.81 20.85
C LEU A 271 11.66 13.27 21.44
N LYS A 272 11.60 12.60 22.59
CA LYS A 272 12.76 11.95 23.23
C LYS A 272 12.90 10.49 22.78
N GLU A 273 11.91 9.97 22.09
CA GLU A 273 11.95 8.63 21.52
C GLU A 273 12.71 8.61 20.20
N PRO A 274 13.22 7.44 19.75
CA PRO A 274 13.89 7.32 18.46
C PRO A 274 13.04 7.89 17.32
N ALA A 275 13.68 8.56 16.38
CA ALA A 275 13.00 9.14 15.23
C ALA A 275 12.36 8.07 14.33
N LEU A 276 13.01 6.91 14.24
CA LEU A 276 12.50 5.73 13.55
C LEU A 276 12.47 4.53 14.50
N ARG A 277 11.30 3.92 14.66
CA ARG A 277 11.09 2.68 15.41
C ARG A 277 10.67 1.58 14.44
N SER A 278 11.49 0.55 14.27
CA SER A 278 11.31 -0.48 13.25
C SER A 278 11.23 -1.87 13.85
N TRP A 279 10.38 -2.73 13.28
CA TRP A 279 10.37 -4.15 13.59
C TRP A 279 11.42 -4.85 12.73
N MET A 280 12.50 -5.32 13.35
CA MET A 280 13.49 -6.15 12.70
C MET A 280 12.94 -7.57 12.57
N ASN A 281 12.57 -7.95 11.33
CA ASN A 281 12.07 -9.30 11.05
C ASN A 281 13.20 -10.33 11.20
N GLU A 282 12.94 -11.38 11.94
CA GLU A 282 13.80 -12.57 11.94
C GLU A 282 13.53 -13.44 10.70
N SER A 283 14.54 -14.21 10.31
CA SER A 283 14.38 -15.23 9.28
C SER A 283 13.44 -16.33 9.75
N VAL A 284 12.52 -16.71 8.89
CA VAL A 284 11.55 -17.80 9.13
C VAL A 284 11.38 -18.61 7.85
N PRO A 285 10.98 -19.88 7.95
CA PRO A 285 10.61 -20.65 6.75
C PRO A 285 9.55 -19.91 5.94
N PRO A 286 9.66 -19.90 4.59
CA PRO A 286 8.75 -19.15 3.75
C PRO A 286 7.31 -19.69 3.86
N ALA A 287 6.36 -18.80 4.08
CA ALA A 287 4.94 -19.13 4.14
C ALA A 287 4.08 -17.97 3.62
N PRO A 288 2.91 -18.27 3.04
CA PRO A 288 2.00 -17.23 2.56
C PRO A 288 1.45 -16.33 3.67
N SER A 289 1.44 -16.80 4.91
CA SER A 289 0.93 -16.06 6.06
C SER A 289 1.60 -16.50 7.36
N TYR A 290 1.70 -15.55 8.29
CA TYR A 290 2.17 -15.78 9.66
C TYR A 290 1.22 -15.08 10.62
N ALA A 291 0.76 -15.75 11.67
CA ALA A 291 -0.04 -15.11 12.72
C ALA A 291 0.75 -13.95 13.38
N ASN A 292 2.02 -14.21 13.73
CA ASN A 292 2.96 -13.21 14.17
C ASN A 292 4.27 -13.40 13.40
N ARG A 293 4.90 -12.31 13.02
CA ARG A 293 6.24 -12.34 12.44
C ARG A 293 7.25 -12.28 13.57
N PRO A 294 8.10 -13.30 13.77
CA PRO A 294 9.18 -13.22 14.76
C PRO A 294 10.10 -12.04 14.46
N GLY A 295 10.59 -11.41 15.52
CA GLY A 295 11.44 -10.24 15.41
C GLY A 295 11.52 -9.46 16.71
N ARG A 296 12.08 -8.26 16.64
CA ARG A 296 12.20 -7.33 17.75
C ARG A 296 12.06 -5.88 17.29
N TRP A 297 11.63 -5.01 18.19
CA TRP A 297 11.67 -3.58 17.95
C TRP A 297 13.09 -3.04 18.08
N ILE A 298 13.49 -2.19 17.15
CA ILE A 298 14.74 -1.43 17.15
C ILE A 298 14.42 0.05 17.03
N GLY A 299 15.32 0.91 17.52
CA GLY A 299 15.21 2.35 17.47
C GLY A 299 16.44 3.00 16.87
N ASP A 300 16.22 3.99 15.99
CA ASP A 300 17.25 4.82 15.40
C ASP A 300 16.89 6.30 15.63
N ASP A 301 17.85 7.09 16.17
CA ASP A 301 17.60 8.49 16.57
C ASP A 301 17.41 9.44 15.37
N GLY A 302 17.68 8.98 14.17
CA GLY A 302 17.50 9.70 12.93
C GLY A 302 17.47 8.76 11.73
N TRP A 303 17.03 9.29 10.59
CA TRP A 303 17.10 8.58 9.33
C TRP A 303 17.64 9.52 8.24
N PRO A 304 18.63 9.11 7.40
CA PRO A 304 19.35 7.83 7.45
C PRO A 304 20.07 7.59 8.78
N SER A 305 20.04 6.33 9.25
CA SER A 305 20.68 5.96 10.51
C SER A 305 22.20 5.92 10.37
N PRO A 306 22.98 6.51 11.29
CA PRO A 306 24.44 6.38 11.27
C PRO A 306 24.93 4.95 11.55
N ASP A 307 24.08 4.10 12.12
CA ASP A 307 24.37 2.69 12.39
C ASP A 307 24.14 1.79 11.16
N VAL A 308 23.67 2.34 10.06
CA VAL A 308 23.51 1.65 8.78
C VAL A 308 24.66 2.06 7.85
N ARG A 309 25.37 1.05 7.35
CA ARG A 309 26.45 1.24 6.36
C ARG A 309 26.10 0.54 5.05
N GLU A 310 26.51 1.09 3.95
CA GLU A 310 26.46 0.42 2.67
C GLU A 310 27.54 -0.64 2.55
N VAL A 311 27.15 -1.86 2.21
CA VAL A 311 28.05 -2.97 1.89
C VAL A 311 27.85 -3.34 0.43
N HIS A 312 28.92 -3.32 -0.34
CA HIS A 312 28.89 -3.59 -1.77
C HIS A 312 29.30 -5.03 -2.06
N TYR A 313 28.45 -5.75 -2.80
CA TYR A 313 28.70 -7.11 -3.28
C TYR A 313 28.83 -7.08 -4.80
N GLY A 314 30.00 -7.47 -5.30
CA GLY A 314 30.17 -7.81 -6.72
C GLY A 314 29.44 -9.11 -7.05
N LEU A 315 28.89 -9.22 -8.26
CA LEU A 315 28.09 -10.38 -8.64
C LEU A 315 28.97 -11.57 -9.10
N ASP A 316 29.96 -11.35 -9.94
CA ASP A 316 30.83 -12.36 -10.53
C ASP A 316 30.21 -13.80 -10.66
N ASP A 317 30.89 -14.85 -10.15
CA ASP A 317 30.33 -16.21 -10.04
C ASP A 317 29.58 -16.43 -8.71
N ALA A 318 29.66 -15.48 -7.77
CA ALA A 318 28.99 -15.45 -6.48
C ALA A 318 28.97 -14.01 -5.94
N LEU A 319 28.07 -13.70 -5.01
CA LEU A 319 28.07 -12.43 -4.29
C LEU A 319 29.26 -12.37 -3.33
N ARG A 320 30.14 -11.37 -3.51
CA ARG A 320 31.35 -11.18 -2.70
C ARG A 320 31.55 -9.71 -2.34
N THR A 321 31.91 -9.44 -1.10
CA THR A 321 32.16 -8.09 -0.59
C THR A 321 33.48 -7.47 -1.05
N ALA A 322 34.39 -8.24 -1.62
CA ALA A 322 35.64 -7.75 -2.19
C ALA A 322 36.07 -8.68 -3.34
N GLY A 323 36.50 -8.10 -4.41
CA GLY A 323 37.04 -8.83 -5.55
C GLY A 323 37.54 -7.87 -6.62
N THR A 324 38.58 -8.25 -7.35
CA THR A 324 38.91 -7.63 -8.62
C THR A 324 37.82 -8.05 -9.60
N PRO A 325 37.13 -7.12 -10.30
CA PRO A 325 36.15 -7.51 -11.30
C PRO A 325 36.75 -8.54 -12.27
N SER A 326 36.03 -9.62 -12.52
CA SER A 326 36.36 -10.53 -13.61
C SER A 326 36.28 -9.78 -14.94
N GLY A 327 36.96 -10.26 -15.96
CA GLY A 327 36.87 -9.67 -17.30
C GLY A 327 35.41 -9.63 -17.80
N GLU A 328 35.10 -8.74 -18.74
CA GLU A 328 33.75 -8.58 -19.30
C GLU A 328 33.18 -9.94 -19.77
N ARG A 329 32.03 -10.30 -19.21
CA ARG A 329 31.29 -11.52 -19.52
C ARG A 329 29.79 -11.27 -19.42
N PHE A 330 29.05 -11.53 -20.47
CA PHE A 330 27.60 -11.37 -20.46
C PHE A 330 26.90 -12.72 -20.26
N VAL A 331 26.02 -12.75 -19.25
CA VAL A 331 25.21 -13.92 -18.89
C VAL A 331 23.76 -13.64 -19.32
N PRO A 332 23.14 -14.52 -20.14
CA PRO A 332 21.78 -14.31 -20.61
C PRO A 332 20.77 -14.54 -19.47
N VAL A 333 19.83 -13.59 -19.33
CA VAL A 333 18.67 -13.66 -18.44
C VAL A 333 17.42 -13.76 -19.31
N ARG A 334 16.86 -14.97 -19.43
CA ARG A 334 15.69 -15.29 -20.24
C ARG A 334 14.71 -16.11 -19.44
N SER A 335 13.79 -15.44 -18.79
CA SER A 335 12.79 -16.06 -17.93
C SER A 335 11.52 -16.37 -18.71
N PRO A 336 10.84 -17.51 -18.47
CA PRO A 336 9.50 -17.76 -18.97
C PRO A 336 8.56 -16.64 -18.51
N GLN A 337 7.56 -16.28 -19.34
CA GLN A 337 6.69 -15.15 -19.05
C GLN A 337 5.82 -15.34 -17.78
N HIS A 338 5.61 -16.56 -17.33
CA HIS A 338 4.90 -16.87 -16.08
C HIS A 338 5.77 -16.81 -14.81
N THR A 339 7.06 -16.45 -14.93
CA THR A 339 7.92 -16.19 -13.76
C THR A 339 7.25 -15.13 -12.88
N GLY A 340 7.17 -15.38 -11.58
CA GLY A 340 6.46 -14.52 -10.63
C GLY A 340 4.99 -14.88 -10.42
N ILE A 341 4.48 -15.97 -11.05
CA ILE A 341 3.04 -16.34 -10.97
C ILE A 341 2.55 -16.53 -9.53
N ASP A 342 3.44 -16.89 -8.61
CA ASP A 342 3.13 -17.04 -7.19
C ASP A 342 3.95 -16.06 -6.32
N ALA A 343 3.99 -14.79 -6.74
CA ALA A 343 4.72 -13.73 -6.05
C ALA A 343 3.96 -13.11 -4.85
N GLY A 344 2.89 -13.74 -4.38
CA GLY A 344 2.01 -13.18 -3.36
C GLY A 344 1.12 -12.05 -3.88
N ALA A 345 0.21 -11.56 -3.06
CA ALA A 345 -0.63 -10.41 -3.43
C ALA A 345 0.17 -9.11 -3.32
N LEU A 346 0.00 -8.24 -4.31
CA LEU A 346 0.70 -6.97 -4.36
C LEU A 346 0.19 -5.99 -3.28
N ARG A 347 -1.09 -6.08 -2.96
CA ARG A 347 -1.79 -5.20 -2.01
C ARG A 347 -2.97 -5.93 -1.37
N PRO A 348 -2.77 -6.68 -0.31
CA PRO A 348 -3.88 -7.22 0.47
C PRO A 348 -4.50 -6.09 1.31
N ALA A 349 -5.27 -5.20 0.68
CA ALA A 349 -5.94 -4.11 1.38
C ALA A 349 -7.09 -4.65 2.24
N GLY A 350 -7.08 -4.33 3.54
CA GLY A 350 -8.14 -4.71 4.48
C GLY A 350 -8.15 -6.19 4.86
N GLY A 351 -7.10 -6.95 4.56
CA GLY A 351 -6.96 -8.36 4.89
C GLY A 351 -5.57 -8.71 5.43
N ALA A 352 -5.38 -9.96 5.82
CA ALA A 352 -4.07 -10.48 6.19
C ALA A 352 -3.08 -10.37 5.01
N ALA A 353 -1.77 -10.26 5.33
CA ALA A 353 -0.75 -10.29 4.30
C ALA A 353 -0.79 -11.63 3.54
N ASP A 354 -0.74 -11.55 2.21
CA ASP A 354 -0.58 -12.70 1.32
C ASP A 354 0.83 -12.64 0.73
N LEU A 355 1.75 -13.28 1.44
CA LEU A 355 3.18 -13.24 1.16
C LEU A 355 3.56 -14.29 0.10
N PRO A 356 4.70 -14.11 -0.59
CA PRO A 356 5.23 -15.13 -1.47
C PRO A 356 5.57 -16.41 -0.69
N PRO A 357 5.30 -17.61 -1.24
CA PRO A 357 5.75 -18.86 -0.67
C PRO A 357 7.25 -19.09 -0.95
N ASP A 358 7.72 -20.32 -0.78
CA ASP A 358 9.10 -20.70 -1.08
C ASP A 358 9.51 -20.33 -2.52
N GLN A 359 10.55 -19.54 -2.63
CA GLN A 359 11.00 -18.97 -3.91
C GLN A 359 11.83 -19.93 -4.76
N ARG A 360 12.05 -21.16 -4.35
CA ARG A 360 12.88 -22.13 -5.12
C ARG A 360 12.39 -22.34 -6.54
N GLU A 361 11.09 -22.36 -6.78
CA GLU A 361 10.54 -22.46 -8.15
C GLU A 361 10.85 -21.22 -8.98
N GLU A 362 10.68 -20.04 -8.40
CA GLU A 362 10.98 -18.77 -9.08
C GLU A 362 12.49 -18.58 -9.27
N ASP A 363 13.31 -19.06 -8.34
CA ASP A 363 14.76 -19.06 -8.44
C ASP A 363 15.23 -19.95 -9.60
N GLY A 364 14.57 -21.11 -9.81
CA GLY A 364 14.83 -21.99 -10.95
C GLY A 364 14.50 -21.39 -12.32
N ARG A 365 13.74 -20.27 -12.38
CA ARG A 365 13.39 -19.51 -13.59
C ARG A 365 14.21 -18.23 -13.73
N SER A 366 15.16 -18.00 -12.83
CA SER A 366 15.95 -16.77 -12.71
C SER A 366 17.45 -17.07 -12.81
N VAL A 367 18.25 -16.05 -13.08
CA VAL A 367 19.70 -16.12 -12.88
C VAL A 367 20.01 -15.70 -11.45
N CYS A 368 20.58 -16.61 -10.68
CA CYS A 368 20.84 -16.42 -9.26
C CYS A 368 22.34 -16.25 -8.97
N PHE A 369 22.63 -15.33 -8.04
CA PHE A 369 23.94 -15.09 -7.47
C PHE A 369 23.85 -15.25 -5.96
N ASP A 370 24.59 -16.22 -5.40
CA ASP A 370 24.57 -16.54 -3.98
C ASP A 370 25.83 -16.05 -3.28
N SER A 371 25.70 -15.59 -2.05
CA SER A 371 26.84 -15.42 -1.15
C SER A 371 27.36 -16.80 -0.70
N VAL A 372 28.59 -16.83 -0.12
CA VAL A 372 28.96 -17.92 0.76
C VAL A 372 28.04 -17.95 1.98
N PRO A 373 27.91 -19.07 2.71
CA PRO A 373 27.19 -19.06 3.98
C PRO A 373 27.74 -17.98 4.90
N LEU A 374 26.85 -17.16 5.46
CA LEU A 374 27.23 -16.06 6.34
C LEU A 374 27.94 -16.62 7.58
N PRO A 375 29.14 -16.12 7.95
CA PRO A 375 29.85 -16.58 9.13
C PRO A 375 29.19 -16.11 10.43
N GLU A 376 28.52 -14.96 10.37
CA GLU A 376 27.82 -14.30 11.48
C GLU A 376 26.47 -13.78 10.98
N PRO A 377 25.50 -13.49 11.89
CA PRO A 377 24.25 -12.88 11.49
C PRO A 377 24.48 -11.50 10.85
N GLU A 378 23.67 -11.15 9.85
CA GLU A 378 23.72 -9.85 9.19
C GLU A 378 22.31 -9.22 9.16
N GLU A 379 22.20 -7.96 9.60
CA GLU A 379 20.92 -7.23 9.65
C GLU A 379 20.88 -6.16 8.57
N LEU A 380 19.80 -6.15 7.81
CA LEU A 380 19.51 -5.09 6.85
C LEU A 380 18.45 -4.14 7.42
N LEU A 381 18.66 -2.84 7.23
CA LEU A 381 17.66 -1.81 7.49
C LEU A 381 17.72 -0.75 6.40
N GLY A 382 16.68 -0.67 5.56
CA GLY A 382 16.60 0.30 4.46
C GLY A 382 16.39 -0.34 3.10
N GLY A 383 16.57 0.41 2.03
CA GLY A 383 16.39 -0.02 0.65
C GLY A 383 17.68 -0.61 0.05
N PRO A 384 17.72 -1.92 -0.26
CA PRO A 384 18.80 -2.45 -1.09
C PRO A 384 18.78 -1.82 -2.48
N ALA A 385 19.94 -1.58 -3.07
CA ALA A 385 20.08 -1.04 -4.41
C ALA A 385 20.96 -1.94 -5.28
N LEU A 386 20.66 -1.98 -6.57
CA LEU A 386 21.38 -2.82 -7.53
C LEU A 386 21.75 -1.96 -8.73
N ARG A 387 23.03 -1.87 -9.03
CA ARG A 387 23.55 -1.29 -10.27
C ARG A 387 23.98 -2.42 -11.20
N LEU A 388 23.27 -2.55 -12.31
CA LEU A 388 23.51 -3.58 -13.32
C LEU A 388 24.11 -2.99 -14.58
N ARG A 389 25.11 -3.65 -15.11
CA ARG A 389 25.61 -3.43 -16.47
C ARG A 389 24.99 -4.48 -17.38
N VAL A 390 24.11 -4.04 -18.31
CA VAL A 390 23.29 -4.95 -19.10
C VAL A 390 23.33 -4.62 -20.60
N ARG A 391 23.01 -5.64 -21.42
CA ARG A 391 22.61 -5.49 -22.82
C ARG A 391 21.18 -5.97 -22.97
N CYS A 392 20.34 -5.18 -23.62
CA CYS A 392 18.98 -5.57 -23.92
C CYS A 392 18.91 -6.13 -25.35
N ASP A 393 18.38 -7.34 -25.53
CA ASP A 393 18.31 -8.03 -26.82
C ASP A 393 17.30 -7.38 -27.79
N GLY A 394 16.33 -6.59 -27.27
CA GLY A 394 15.29 -5.91 -28.02
C GLY A 394 15.35 -4.40 -27.90
N ARG A 395 14.28 -3.73 -28.36
CA ARG A 395 14.12 -2.27 -28.18
C ARG A 395 13.82 -1.92 -26.73
N HIS A 396 13.06 -2.79 -26.06
CA HIS A 396 12.58 -2.61 -24.70
C HIS A 396 12.76 -3.92 -23.96
N GLY A 397 13.16 -3.84 -22.72
CA GLY A 397 13.27 -4.95 -21.79
C GLY A 397 12.83 -4.52 -20.39
N GLN A 398 12.87 -5.45 -19.48
CA GLN A 398 12.70 -5.19 -18.05
C GLN A 398 13.55 -6.15 -17.24
N VAL A 399 13.96 -5.71 -16.08
CA VAL A 399 14.57 -6.53 -15.05
C VAL A 399 13.67 -6.54 -13.83
N ALA A 400 13.41 -7.73 -13.30
CA ALA A 400 12.91 -7.92 -11.94
C ALA A 400 14.04 -8.52 -11.11
N ALA A 401 14.32 -7.92 -9.97
CA ALA A 401 15.34 -8.34 -9.03
C ALA A 401 14.68 -8.76 -7.71
N ARG A 402 15.08 -9.91 -7.18
CA ARG A 402 14.65 -10.42 -5.88
C ARG A 402 15.87 -10.64 -5.00
N LEU A 403 15.82 -10.12 -3.78
CA LEU A 403 16.73 -10.44 -2.70
C LEU A 403 16.06 -11.52 -1.85
N CYS A 404 16.71 -12.66 -1.68
CA CYS A 404 16.17 -13.79 -0.93
C CYS A 404 17.13 -14.22 0.17
N ASP A 405 16.56 -14.74 1.25
CA ASP A 405 17.23 -15.42 2.35
C ASP A 405 17.16 -16.92 2.10
N VAL A 406 18.32 -17.56 1.84
CA VAL A 406 18.40 -19.00 1.57
C VAL A 406 18.92 -19.72 2.79
N ALA A 407 18.04 -20.51 3.40
CA ALA A 407 18.36 -21.32 4.57
C ALA A 407 19.25 -22.53 4.22
N PRO A 408 19.92 -23.17 5.20
CA PRO A 408 20.79 -24.34 4.98
C PRO A 408 20.08 -25.54 4.35
N ASP A 409 18.76 -25.67 4.49
CA ASP A 409 17.93 -26.71 3.86
C ASP A 409 17.57 -26.39 2.39
N GLY A 410 17.96 -25.20 1.90
CA GLY A 410 17.70 -24.71 0.56
C GLY A 410 16.38 -23.98 0.39
N SER A 411 15.54 -23.87 1.42
CA SER A 411 14.35 -23.02 1.36
C SER A 411 14.73 -21.56 1.12
N SER A 412 13.96 -20.86 0.30
CA SER A 412 14.28 -19.50 -0.17
C SER A 412 13.12 -18.55 0.16
N THR A 413 13.37 -17.60 1.08
CA THR A 413 12.40 -16.61 1.52
C THR A 413 12.64 -15.28 0.83
N LEU A 414 11.60 -14.69 0.19
CA LEU A 414 11.71 -13.36 -0.38
C LEU A 414 11.90 -12.32 0.75
N VAL A 415 12.97 -11.53 0.63
CA VAL A 415 13.28 -10.40 1.55
C VAL A 415 12.86 -9.08 0.90
N ALA A 416 13.33 -8.81 -0.31
CA ALA A 416 13.02 -7.59 -1.04
C ALA A 416 12.89 -7.86 -2.55
N ARG A 417 12.18 -6.98 -3.25
CA ARG A 417 12.10 -7.01 -4.72
C ARG A 417 12.05 -5.61 -5.31
N GLY A 418 12.51 -5.49 -6.53
CA GLY A 418 12.48 -4.27 -7.30
C GLY A 418 12.43 -4.55 -8.80
N ALA A 419 12.24 -3.53 -9.60
CA ALA A 419 12.22 -3.66 -11.06
C ALA A 419 12.64 -2.36 -11.73
N ALA A 420 13.12 -2.48 -12.97
CA ALA A 420 13.36 -1.35 -13.85
C ALA A 420 13.10 -1.74 -15.31
N ALA A 421 12.71 -0.75 -16.12
CA ALA A 421 12.68 -0.89 -17.57
C ALA A 421 14.10 -0.82 -18.14
N LEU A 422 14.34 -1.55 -19.21
CA LEU A 422 15.60 -1.56 -19.94
C LEU A 422 15.36 -0.95 -21.33
N ALA A 423 16.19 0.02 -21.68
CA ALA A 423 16.22 0.54 -23.05
C ALA A 423 17.21 -0.27 -23.88
N GLY A 424 16.80 -0.71 -25.05
CA GLY A 424 17.67 -1.36 -26.01
C GLY A 424 18.67 -0.39 -26.63
N GLY A 425 19.84 -0.90 -27.00
CA GLY A 425 20.92 -0.11 -27.60
C GLY A 425 21.98 -0.96 -28.25
N THR A 426 22.97 -0.32 -28.90
CA THR A 426 24.08 -1.01 -29.58
C THR A 426 25.21 -1.46 -28.65
N GLY A 427 25.11 -1.18 -27.35
CA GLY A 427 26.15 -1.52 -26.37
C GLY A 427 25.57 -1.72 -24.98
N PRO A 428 26.42 -2.09 -24.01
CA PRO A 428 25.99 -2.22 -22.64
C PRO A 428 25.61 -0.87 -22.04
N VAL A 429 24.57 -0.89 -21.19
CA VAL A 429 24.08 0.27 -20.43
C VAL A 429 24.09 -0.04 -18.93
N GLU A 430 24.23 0.98 -18.10
CA GLU A 430 24.05 0.86 -16.66
C GLU A 430 22.60 1.16 -16.30
N VAL A 431 22.03 0.33 -15.43
CA VAL A 431 20.66 0.45 -14.93
C VAL A 431 20.67 0.32 -13.42
N GLU A 432 20.00 1.25 -12.75
CA GLU A 432 19.77 1.18 -11.31
C GLU A 432 18.42 0.52 -11.03
N VAL A 433 18.39 -0.41 -10.08
CA VAL A 433 17.18 -1.07 -9.60
C VAL A 433 17.11 -0.91 -8.10
N GLU A 434 16.19 -0.07 -7.66
CA GLU A 434 15.86 0.07 -6.24
C GLU A 434 14.97 -1.10 -5.80
N LEU A 435 15.32 -1.78 -4.72
CA LEU A 435 14.48 -2.78 -4.10
C LEU A 435 13.68 -2.14 -2.97
N ALA A 436 12.51 -2.72 -2.69
CA ALA A 436 11.69 -2.28 -1.56
C ALA A 436 12.51 -2.28 -0.26
N PRO A 437 12.38 -1.24 0.59
CA PRO A 437 13.08 -1.20 1.85
C PRO A 437 12.58 -2.28 2.81
N VAL A 438 13.48 -2.75 3.66
CA VAL A 438 13.25 -3.85 4.59
C VAL A 438 13.95 -3.62 5.93
N ALA A 439 13.50 -4.32 6.97
CA ALA A 439 14.29 -4.68 8.13
C ALA A 439 14.28 -6.20 8.26
N HIS A 440 15.43 -6.84 8.04
CA HIS A 440 15.55 -8.30 8.02
C HIS A 440 16.89 -8.77 8.56
N ALA A 441 16.85 -9.76 9.45
CA ALA A 441 18.02 -10.41 10.03
C ALA A 441 18.28 -11.75 9.34
N PHE A 442 19.42 -11.85 8.64
CA PHE A 442 19.94 -13.10 8.11
C PHE A 442 20.71 -13.85 9.20
N PRO A 443 20.38 -15.12 9.51
CA PRO A 443 21.14 -15.90 10.47
C PRO A 443 22.51 -16.34 9.93
N ALA A 444 23.44 -16.65 10.83
CA ALA A 444 24.66 -17.35 10.46
C ALA A 444 24.34 -18.69 9.77
N GLY A 445 25.11 -19.05 8.73
CA GLY A 445 24.89 -20.24 7.92
C GLY A 445 23.90 -20.09 6.77
N HIS A 446 23.08 -19.05 6.76
CA HIS A 446 22.23 -18.69 5.62
C HIS A 446 23.04 -18.04 4.49
N ARG A 447 22.43 -17.90 3.31
CA ARG A 447 23.03 -17.21 2.16
C ARG A 447 22.12 -16.07 1.73
N ILE A 448 22.75 -14.98 1.30
CA ILE A 448 22.07 -13.91 0.57
C ILE A 448 22.04 -14.34 -0.90
N ARG A 449 20.85 -14.33 -1.50
CA ARG A 449 20.64 -14.60 -2.93
C ARG A 449 20.08 -13.37 -3.62
N LEU A 450 20.72 -12.98 -4.73
CA LEU A 450 20.15 -12.08 -5.72
C LEU A 450 19.67 -12.91 -6.91
N ALA A 451 18.38 -12.84 -7.23
CA ALA A 451 17.78 -13.51 -8.37
C ALA A 451 17.30 -12.47 -9.39
N LEU A 452 17.77 -12.58 -10.64
CA LEU A 452 17.42 -11.70 -11.75
C LEU A 452 16.54 -12.43 -12.76
N SER A 453 15.46 -11.79 -13.18
CA SER A 453 14.53 -12.32 -14.19
C SER A 453 14.10 -11.24 -15.17
N SER A 454 13.79 -11.66 -16.42
CA SER A 454 13.29 -10.77 -17.48
C SER A 454 11.76 -10.66 -17.53
N ALA A 455 11.08 -11.39 -16.66
CA ALA A 455 9.63 -11.37 -16.49
C ALA A 455 9.29 -11.56 -15.00
N TYR A 456 8.18 -11.00 -14.53
CA TYR A 456 7.69 -11.21 -13.17
C TYR A 456 6.17 -10.97 -13.09
N TRP A 457 5.41 -11.84 -13.77
CA TRP A 457 3.96 -11.80 -13.87
C TRP A 457 3.27 -12.41 -12.64
N PRO A 458 2.15 -11.86 -12.16
CA PRO A 458 1.46 -10.64 -12.61
C PRO A 458 1.90 -9.35 -11.91
N TRP A 459 3.04 -9.33 -11.23
CA TRP A 459 3.52 -8.13 -10.56
C TRP A 459 3.94 -7.06 -11.58
N LEU A 460 4.71 -7.46 -12.62
CA LEU A 460 5.03 -6.61 -13.76
C LEU A 460 4.19 -7.01 -14.97
N TRP A 461 3.76 -6.02 -15.75
CA TRP A 461 3.21 -6.28 -17.07
C TRP A 461 4.34 -6.67 -18.03
N PRO A 462 4.22 -7.76 -18.82
CA PRO A 462 5.31 -8.19 -19.70
C PRO A 462 5.64 -7.14 -20.75
N VAL A 463 6.90 -7.00 -21.12
CA VAL A 463 7.30 -6.25 -22.34
C VAL A 463 6.86 -6.99 -23.60
N ALA A 464 6.80 -6.27 -24.75
CA ALA A 464 6.33 -6.88 -25.99
C ALA A 464 7.27 -7.92 -26.57
N GLU A 465 8.54 -7.88 -26.19
CA GLU A 465 9.62 -8.70 -26.75
C GLU A 465 10.02 -9.80 -25.76
N THR A 466 10.35 -10.98 -26.28
CA THR A 466 10.71 -12.16 -25.45
C THR A 466 12.21 -12.36 -25.29
N GLY A 467 13.06 -11.54 -25.90
CA GLY A 467 14.51 -11.73 -25.95
C GLY A 467 15.21 -11.75 -24.58
N GLY A 468 14.65 -11.03 -23.61
CA GLY A 468 15.29 -10.84 -22.31
C GLY A 468 16.44 -9.83 -22.36
N PHE A 469 17.45 -10.07 -21.56
CA PHE A 469 18.66 -9.24 -21.50
C PHE A 469 19.88 -10.11 -21.12
N GLU A 470 21.06 -9.53 -21.28
CA GLU A 470 22.31 -10.11 -20.77
C GLU A 470 22.86 -9.20 -19.67
N VAL A 471 23.35 -9.78 -18.58
CA VAL A 471 24.01 -9.06 -17.49
C VAL A 471 25.50 -9.32 -17.51
N ASP A 472 26.31 -8.28 -17.31
CA ASP A 472 27.74 -8.40 -17.02
C ASP A 472 27.96 -8.44 -15.50
N PRO A 473 28.16 -9.62 -14.90
CA PRO A 473 28.31 -9.74 -13.45
C PRO A 473 29.50 -8.95 -12.91
N GLY A 474 30.64 -8.96 -13.63
CA GLY A 474 31.85 -8.26 -13.21
C GLY A 474 31.70 -6.72 -13.22
N GLY A 475 30.75 -6.19 -14.01
CA GLY A 475 30.40 -4.77 -14.04
C GLY A 475 29.21 -4.38 -13.18
N SER A 476 28.65 -5.32 -12.40
CA SER A 476 27.41 -5.13 -11.62
C SER A 476 27.65 -5.24 -10.12
N VAL A 477 26.90 -4.46 -9.33
CA VAL A 477 27.08 -4.35 -7.87
C VAL A 477 25.72 -4.34 -7.18
N LEU A 478 25.56 -5.19 -6.16
CA LEU A 478 24.48 -5.15 -5.19
C LEU A 478 24.96 -4.36 -3.96
N THR A 479 24.23 -3.34 -3.57
CA THR A 479 24.48 -2.53 -2.36
C THR A 479 23.44 -2.87 -1.31
N LEU A 480 23.87 -3.31 -0.14
CA LEU A 480 23.01 -3.67 0.99
C LEU A 480 23.17 -2.66 2.13
N PRO A 481 22.09 -2.15 2.72
CA PRO A 481 22.10 -1.29 3.89
C PRO A 481 22.23 -2.15 5.15
N VAL A 482 23.47 -2.44 5.54
CA VAL A 482 23.78 -3.32 6.70
C VAL A 482 23.79 -2.51 7.99
N ARG A 483 22.93 -2.88 8.93
CA ARG A 483 22.86 -2.28 10.26
C ARG A 483 23.85 -2.96 11.21
N HIS A 484 24.51 -2.16 12.02
CA HIS A 484 25.49 -2.68 12.97
C HIS A 484 24.82 -3.41 14.13
N LEU A 485 25.18 -4.67 14.39
CA LEU A 485 24.57 -5.52 15.42
C LEU A 485 24.65 -4.93 16.84
N ALA A 486 25.67 -4.11 17.12
CA ALA A 486 25.83 -3.45 18.43
C ALA A 486 25.04 -2.12 18.56
N ALA A 487 24.29 -1.69 17.53
CA ALA A 487 23.52 -0.46 17.59
C ALA A 487 22.51 -0.43 18.74
N ASP A 488 21.96 -1.59 19.11
CA ASP A 488 20.98 -1.72 20.18
C ASP A 488 21.60 -1.66 21.59
N ALA A 489 22.93 -1.76 21.73
CA ALA A 489 23.58 -1.87 23.02
C ALA A 489 23.53 -0.59 23.89
N GLY A 490 23.28 0.57 23.26
CA GLY A 490 23.19 1.88 23.92
C GLY A 490 21.77 2.44 24.03
N SER A 491 20.82 1.85 23.34
CA SER A 491 19.43 2.30 23.27
C SER A 491 18.57 1.52 24.27
N GLY A 492 17.67 2.21 24.98
CA GLY A 492 16.65 1.53 25.79
C GLY A 492 15.74 0.68 24.89
N PRO A 493 15.03 -0.33 25.47
CA PRO A 493 14.13 -1.16 24.69
C PRO A 493 12.99 -0.31 24.11
N VAL A 494 12.74 -0.43 22.81
CA VAL A 494 11.54 0.12 22.17
C VAL A 494 10.36 -0.78 22.53
N THR A 495 9.36 -0.23 23.19
CA THR A 495 8.17 -0.95 23.63
C THR A 495 6.91 -0.16 23.27
N PHE A 496 5.82 -0.86 23.06
CA PHE A 496 4.50 -0.29 22.85
C PHE A 496 3.48 -0.94 23.78
N ASP A 497 2.51 -0.17 24.21
CA ASP A 497 1.38 -0.71 24.97
C ASP A 497 0.52 -1.63 24.08
N PRO A 498 -0.26 -2.56 24.65
CA PRO A 498 -1.26 -3.31 23.92
C PRO A 498 -2.38 -2.39 23.41
N PRO A 499 -3.08 -2.76 22.31
CA PRO A 499 -4.16 -1.94 21.77
C PRO A 499 -5.29 -1.66 22.76
N GLU A 500 -5.75 -0.40 22.77
CA GLU A 500 -7.00 0.04 23.40
C GLU A 500 -7.98 0.52 22.36
N HIS A 501 -9.28 0.38 22.64
CA HIS A 501 -10.37 0.83 21.79
C HIS A 501 -11.53 1.34 22.63
N ALA A 502 -12.35 2.21 22.04
CA ALA A 502 -13.67 2.47 22.61
C ALA A 502 -14.49 1.18 22.62
N PRO A 503 -15.38 0.99 23.61
CA PRO A 503 -16.33 -0.10 23.60
C PRO A 503 -17.15 -0.07 22.31
N VAL A 504 -17.06 -1.13 21.51
CA VAL A 504 -17.88 -1.27 20.31
C VAL A 504 -19.25 -1.80 20.73
N PRO A 505 -20.36 -1.21 20.27
CA PRO A 505 -21.67 -1.77 20.50
C PRO A 505 -21.71 -3.23 20.06
N ALA A 506 -22.38 -4.11 20.84
CA ALA A 506 -22.40 -5.54 20.60
C ALA A 506 -22.89 -5.93 19.19
N GLU A 507 -23.68 -5.06 18.59
CA GLU A 507 -24.20 -5.17 17.24
C GLU A 507 -23.13 -4.94 16.14
N LEU A 508 -21.96 -4.40 16.50
CA LEU A 508 -20.86 -4.07 15.59
C LEU A 508 -19.71 -5.08 15.59
N HIS A 509 -19.86 -6.22 16.20
CA HIS A 509 -18.84 -7.26 16.13
C HIS A 509 -19.02 -8.08 14.84
N PRO A 510 -18.35 -7.71 13.73
CA PRO A 510 -18.28 -8.61 12.60
C PRO A 510 -17.53 -9.86 13.07
N GLU A 511 -17.95 -11.01 12.60
CA GLU A 511 -17.11 -12.20 12.65
C GLU A 511 -15.74 -11.82 12.09
N PRO A 512 -14.63 -12.20 12.74
CA PRO A 512 -13.32 -11.84 12.25
C PRO A 512 -13.19 -12.35 10.82
N LEU A 513 -13.07 -11.44 9.86
CA LEU A 513 -12.73 -11.73 8.47
C LEU A 513 -11.27 -12.24 8.39
N VAL A 514 -10.99 -13.35 9.05
CA VAL A 514 -9.75 -14.10 8.93
C VAL A 514 -9.91 -15.09 7.78
N SER A 515 -10.38 -14.63 6.64
CA SER A 515 -10.33 -15.44 5.46
C SER A 515 -9.21 -14.93 4.58
N HIS A 516 -8.16 -15.72 4.43
CA HIS A 516 -7.21 -15.51 3.36
C HIS A 516 -7.99 -15.59 2.03
N PRO A 517 -7.75 -14.70 1.07
CA PRO A 517 -8.29 -14.89 -0.27
C PRO A 517 -7.83 -16.25 -0.80
N GLU A 518 -8.74 -16.99 -1.43
CA GLU A 518 -8.33 -18.17 -2.17
C GLU A 518 -7.37 -17.75 -3.28
N ARG A 519 -6.16 -18.29 -3.25
CA ARG A 519 -5.15 -18.11 -4.28
C ARG A 519 -4.87 -19.42 -4.97
N GLN A 520 -5.19 -19.49 -6.25
CA GLN A 520 -5.03 -20.69 -7.05
C GLN A 520 -4.14 -20.40 -8.27
N VAL A 521 -3.09 -21.20 -8.45
CA VAL A 521 -2.27 -21.21 -9.67
C VAL A 521 -2.69 -22.44 -10.48
N VAL A 522 -3.16 -22.22 -11.70
CA VAL A 522 -3.61 -23.26 -12.61
C VAL A 522 -2.73 -23.25 -13.86
N HIS A 523 -2.15 -24.40 -14.21
CA HIS A 523 -1.43 -24.60 -15.45
C HIS A 523 -2.26 -25.49 -16.38
N ASP A 524 -2.82 -24.91 -17.44
CA ASP A 524 -3.43 -25.65 -18.54
C ASP A 524 -2.31 -26.11 -19.49
N VAL A 525 -1.90 -27.37 -19.35
CA VAL A 525 -0.78 -27.95 -20.12
C VAL A 525 -1.09 -27.99 -21.60
N ALA A 526 -2.35 -28.24 -21.98
CA ALA A 526 -2.76 -28.34 -23.39
C ALA A 526 -2.71 -26.97 -24.10
N ALA A 527 -3.11 -25.92 -23.40
CA ALA A 527 -3.08 -24.55 -23.92
C ALA A 527 -1.74 -23.85 -23.71
N GLY A 528 -0.85 -24.40 -22.85
CA GLY A 528 0.38 -23.73 -22.40
C GLY A 528 0.11 -22.46 -21.59
N GLU A 529 -1.09 -22.36 -20.99
CA GLU A 529 -1.54 -21.17 -20.27
C GLU A 529 -1.39 -21.34 -18.75
N TRP A 530 -0.81 -20.33 -18.11
CA TRP A 530 -0.77 -20.17 -16.67
C TRP A 530 -1.83 -19.17 -16.23
N ARG A 531 -2.52 -19.46 -15.13
CA ARG A 531 -3.56 -18.61 -14.56
C ARG A 531 -3.39 -18.50 -13.06
N LEU A 532 -3.29 -17.28 -12.55
CA LEU A 532 -3.46 -16.96 -11.15
C LEU A 532 -4.90 -16.48 -10.94
N GLN A 533 -5.60 -17.06 -9.97
CA GLN A 533 -6.94 -16.64 -9.55
C GLN A 533 -6.90 -16.26 -8.07
N LEU A 534 -7.45 -15.11 -7.75
CA LEU A 534 -7.62 -14.60 -6.40
C LEU A 534 -9.12 -14.38 -6.18
N ALA A 535 -9.72 -15.19 -5.31
CA ALA A 535 -11.12 -15.02 -4.93
C ALA A 535 -11.20 -14.59 -3.47
N ARG A 536 -11.90 -13.49 -3.21
CA ARG A 536 -12.27 -13.16 -1.83
C ARG A 536 -13.58 -13.86 -1.54
N PRO A 537 -13.66 -14.61 -0.41
CA PRO A 537 -14.92 -15.26 -0.03
C PRO A 537 -16.02 -14.22 0.03
N ALA A 538 -17.18 -14.59 -0.51
CA ALA A 538 -18.37 -13.81 -0.32
C ALA A 538 -18.69 -13.73 1.18
N GLY A 539 -18.73 -12.54 1.71
CA GLY A 539 -19.16 -12.28 3.07
C GLY A 539 -20.37 -11.36 3.02
N ALA A 540 -21.50 -11.83 3.54
CA ALA A 540 -22.60 -10.93 3.86
C ALA A 540 -22.34 -10.36 5.26
N THR A 541 -22.19 -9.05 5.37
CA THR A 541 -22.07 -8.34 6.64
C THR A 541 -23.36 -7.58 6.88
N VAL A 542 -24.01 -7.80 8.02
CA VAL A 542 -25.11 -6.94 8.45
C VAL A 542 -24.55 -5.93 9.45
N HIS A 543 -24.55 -4.67 9.04
CA HIS A 543 -24.13 -3.56 9.91
C HIS A 543 -25.18 -3.28 10.98
N PRO A 544 -24.80 -2.73 12.15
CA PRO A 544 -25.71 -2.50 13.27
C PRO A 544 -26.89 -1.61 12.98
N ASP A 545 -26.70 -0.74 11.99
CA ASP A 545 -27.76 0.15 11.52
C ASP A 545 -28.72 -0.51 10.52
N GLY A 546 -28.59 -1.82 10.34
CA GLY A 546 -29.46 -2.64 9.48
C GLY A 546 -29.05 -2.67 8.00
N LEU A 547 -27.93 -2.05 7.61
CA LEU A 547 -27.39 -2.20 6.26
C LEU A 547 -26.81 -3.59 6.10
N ALA A 548 -27.31 -4.37 5.14
CA ALA A 548 -26.66 -5.61 4.68
C ALA A 548 -25.78 -5.29 3.48
N GLU A 549 -24.54 -5.77 3.55
CA GLU A 549 -23.53 -5.64 2.49
C GLU A 549 -23.00 -7.01 2.10
N GLU A 550 -23.01 -7.31 0.80
CA GLU A 550 -22.43 -8.52 0.24
C GLU A 550 -21.48 -8.13 -0.90
N GLU A 551 -20.21 -8.49 -0.79
CA GLU A 551 -19.22 -8.22 -1.82
C GLU A 551 -18.55 -9.51 -2.31
N HIS A 552 -18.49 -9.65 -3.65
CA HIS A 552 -17.76 -10.70 -4.35
C HIS A 552 -16.68 -10.08 -5.21
N VAL A 553 -15.43 -10.54 -5.06
CA VAL A 553 -14.31 -10.11 -5.89
C VAL A 553 -13.57 -11.31 -6.43
N LEU A 554 -13.43 -11.38 -7.75
CA LEU A 554 -12.62 -12.36 -8.45
C LEU A 554 -11.62 -11.66 -9.34
N GLU A 555 -10.33 -11.88 -9.09
CA GLU A 555 -9.24 -11.42 -9.95
C GLU A 555 -8.62 -12.62 -10.67
N ALA A 556 -8.36 -12.48 -11.95
CA ALA A 556 -7.75 -13.53 -12.77
C ALA A 556 -6.67 -12.93 -13.67
N TYR A 557 -5.47 -13.49 -13.58
CA TYR A 557 -4.30 -13.10 -14.36
C TYR A 557 -3.86 -14.29 -15.20
N ARG A 558 -3.74 -14.11 -16.54
CA ARG A 558 -3.40 -15.17 -17.49
C ARG A 558 -2.20 -14.80 -18.32
N ILE A 559 -1.35 -15.79 -18.57
CA ILE A 559 -0.18 -15.65 -19.43
C ILE A 559 0.24 -17.00 -20.03
N ARG A 560 0.84 -16.96 -21.21
CA ARG A 560 1.56 -18.11 -21.77
C ARG A 560 3.06 -17.92 -21.61
N ALA A 561 3.78 -19.02 -21.43
CA ALA A 561 5.21 -18.97 -21.13
C ALA A 561 6.06 -18.27 -22.22
N ASP A 562 5.58 -18.31 -23.46
CA ASP A 562 6.26 -17.84 -24.68
C ASP A 562 5.57 -16.66 -25.38
N ASP A 563 4.41 -16.17 -24.83
CA ASP A 563 3.62 -15.13 -25.47
C ASP A 563 3.33 -13.96 -24.49
N PRO A 564 4.18 -12.93 -24.45
CA PRO A 564 3.97 -11.75 -23.61
C PRO A 564 2.76 -10.91 -24.03
N LEU A 565 2.35 -10.97 -25.30
CA LEU A 565 1.19 -10.23 -25.80
C LEU A 565 -0.13 -10.95 -25.46
N GLY A 566 -0.05 -12.22 -25.07
CA GLY A 566 -1.16 -13.00 -24.53
C GLY A 566 -1.54 -12.65 -23.09
N ALA A 567 -0.79 -11.77 -22.40
CA ALA A 567 -1.08 -11.36 -21.03
C ALA A 567 -2.47 -10.73 -20.91
N ARG A 568 -3.25 -11.20 -19.92
CA ARG A 568 -4.61 -10.71 -19.63
C ARG A 568 -4.80 -10.62 -18.13
N ALA A 569 -5.41 -9.53 -17.69
CA ALA A 569 -5.88 -9.38 -16.32
C ALA A 569 -7.38 -9.07 -16.34
N ARG A 570 -8.13 -9.66 -15.42
CA ARG A 570 -9.56 -9.43 -15.28
C ARG A 570 -9.93 -9.34 -13.81
N THR A 571 -10.78 -8.39 -13.48
CA THR A 571 -11.43 -8.27 -12.18
C THR A 571 -12.94 -8.23 -12.40
N ASP A 572 -13.66 -9.16 -11.75
CA ASP A 572 -15.10 -9.09 -11.59
C ASP A 572 -15.40 -8.73 -10.13
N ARG A 573 -16.23 -7.71 -9.94
CA ARG A 573 -16.66 -7.26 -8.62
C ARG A 573 -18.17 -7.07 -8.62
N THR A 574 -18.84 -7.64 -7.62
CA THR A 574 -20.26 -7.43 -7.37
C THR A 574 -20.44 -6.99 -5.93
N LEU A 575 -21.06 -5.84 -5.73
CA LEU A 575 -21.44 -5.28 -4.44
C LEU A 575 -22.95 -5.17 -4.39
N ARG A 576 -23.62 -5.87 -3.44
CA ARG A 576 -25.04 -5.73 -3.15
C ARG A 576 -25.19 -5.03 -1.80
N LEU A 577 -26.04 -4.04 -1.75
CA LEU A 577 -26.45 -3.34 -0.53
C LEU A 577 -27.96 -3.45 -0.37
N GLU A 578 -28.38 -3.79 0.84
CA GLU A 578 -29.79 -4.00 1.14
C GLU A 578 -30.18 -3.37 2.50
N ARG A 579 -31.34 -2.70 2.52
CA ARG A 579 -32.05 -2.31 3.74
C ARG A 579 -33.48 -2.84 3.67
N THR A 580 -33.72 -3.93 4.38
CA THR A 580 -35.02 -4.64 4.37
C THR A 580 -36.13 -3.81 5.01
N ASP A 581 -35.80 -2.96 5.99
CA ASP A 581 -36.73 -2.08 6.72
C ASP A 581 -37.41 -1.04 5.82
N ILE A 582 -36.75 -0.62 4.74
CA ILE A 582 -37.26 0.37 3.78
C ILE A 582 -37.40 -0.20 2.36
N GLY A 583 -37.17 -1.50 2.17
CA GLY A 583 -37.28 -2.16 0.87
C GLY A 583 -36.24 -1.69 -0.16
N TRP A 584 -35.07 -1.24 0.28
CA TRP A 584 -33.98 -0.80 -0.59
C TRP A 584 -33.03 -1.97 -0.88
N ASP A 585 -32.84 -2.27 -2.17
CA ASP A 585 -31.95 -3.31 -2.67
C ASP A 585 -31.28 -2.83 -3.95
N VAL A 586 -29.97 -2.67 -3.91
CA VAL A 586 -29.17 -2.18 -5.04
C VAL A 586 -27.93 -3.02 -5.25
N THR A 587 -27.55 -3.18 -6.50
CA THR A 587 -26.36 -3.95 -6.87
C THR A 587 -25.49 -3.15 -7.83
N LEU A 588 -24.20 -3.13 -7.54
CA LEU A 588 -23.16 -2.62 -8.44
C LEU A 588 -22.35 -3.78 -8.99
N GLN A 589 -22.28 -3.90 -10.30
CA GLN A 589 -21.47 -4.88 -11.00
C GLN A 589 -20.40 -4.16 -11.81
N LEU A 590 -19.15 -4.51 -11.57
CA LEU A 590 -18.00 -3.99 -12.32
C LEU A 590 -17.20 -5.15 -12.88
N ARG A 591 -16.97 -5.11 -14.20
CA ARG A 591 -15.94 -5.91 -14.85
C ARG A 591 -14.89 -5.01 -15.44
N SER A 592 -13.64 -5.28 -15.10
CA SER A 592 -12.48 -4.60 -15.68
C SER A 592 -11.58 -5.63 -16.33
N GLU A 593 -11.17 -5.39 -17.57
CA GLU A 593 -10.30 -6.28 -18.34
C GLU A 593 -9.14 -5.49 -18.91
N ALA A 594 -7.91 -5.96 -18.67
CA ALA A 594 -6.71 -5.40 -19.25
C ALA A 594 -6.06 -6.40 -20.21
N SER A 595 -5.60 -5.88 -21.34
CA SER A 595 -4.90 -6.61 -22.39
C SER A 595 -3.82 -5.73 -23.00
N CYS A 596 -2.95 -6.30 -23.84
CA CYS A 596 -1.94 -5.51 -24.55
C CYS A 596 -1.78 -5.92 -26.01
N ASP A 597 -1.29 -4.98 -26.80
CA ASP A 597 -0.60 -5.18 -28.07
C ASP A 597 0.87 -4.73 -27.93
N ALA A 598 1.61 -4.69 -29.02
CA ALA A 598 3.03 -4.31 -28.99
C ALA A 598 3.27 -2.86 -28.51
N GLY A 599 2.31 -1.96 -28.73
CA GLY A 599 2.46 -0.52 -28.44
C GLY A 599 1.61 0.01 -27.30
N HIS A 600 0.60 -0.73 -26.85
CA HIS A 600 -0.37 -0.22 -25.89
C HIS A 600 -0.85 -1.28 -24.91
N LEU A 601 -1.18 -0.81 -23.71
CA LEU A 601 -2.08 -1.46 -22.78
C LEU A 601 -3.51 -0.95 -23.04
N THR A 602 -4.47 -1.84 -23.07
CA THR A 602 -5.88 -1.50 -23.25
C THR A 602 -6.66 -1.99 -22.02
N VAL A 603 -7.37 -1.08 -21.37
CA VAL A 603 -8.27 -1.38 -20.26
C VAL A 603 -9.70 -1.15 -20.70
N HIS A 604 -10.56 -2.13 -20.50
CA HIS A 604 -12.00 -2.05 -20.71
C HIS A 604 -12.70 -2.19 -19.36
N ASP A 605 -13.47 -1.20 -19.00
CA ASP A 605 -14.29 -1.20 -17.80
C ASP A 605 -15.76 -1.25 -18.22
N HIS A 606 -16.54 -2.15 -17.60
CA HIS A 606 -17.98 -2.29 -17.80
C HIS A 606 -18.66 -2.24 -16.44
N LEU A 607 -19.50 -1.24 -16.26
CA LEU A 607 -20.25 -0.98 -15.04
C LEU A 607 -21.74 -1.14 -15.28
N ARG A 608 -22.42 -1.82 -14.38
CA ARG A 608 -23.89 -1.92 -14.29
C ARG A 608 -24.34 -1.59 -12.88
N ALA A 609 -25.34 -0.74 -12.78
CA ALA A 609 -26.04 -0.47 -11.52
C ALA A 609 -27.48 -0.98 -11.63
N LEU A 610 -27.92 -1.73 -10.61
CA LEU A 610 -29.23 -2.34 -10.57
C LEU A 610 -30.00 -1.91 -9.32
N GLU A 611 -31.29 -1.75 -9.44
CA GLU A 611 -32.24 -1.51 -8.35
C GLU A 611 -33.31 -2.61 -8.40
N GLY A 612 -33.45 -3.42 -7.34
CA GLY A 612 -34.36 -4.55 -7.29
C GLY A 612 -34.19 -5.60 -8.40
N GLY A 613 -33.00 -5.68 -8.98
CA GLY A 613 -32.69 -6.57 -10.12
C GLY A 613 -32.79 -5.92 -11.50
N ASP A 614 -33.44 -4.76 -11.64
CA ASP A 614 -33.54 -4.01 -12.89
C ASP A 614 -32.32 -3.13 -13.13
N VAL A 615 -31.74 -3.14 -14.35
CA VAL A 615 -30.61 -2.29 -14.72
C VAL A 615 -31.10 -0.86 -14.86
N ILE A 616 -30.61 0.04 -13.99
CA ILE A 616 -30.96 1.47 -14.02
C ILE A 616 -29.85 2.33 -14.66
N PHE A 617 -28.63 1.80 -14.76
CA PHE A 617 -27.49 2.47 -15.38
C PHE A 617 -26.51 1.44 -15.94
N GLU A 618 -25.95 1.73 -17.10
CA GLU A 618 -24.91 0.90 -17.72
C GLU A 618 -23.93 1.79 -18.48
N ARG A 619 -22.62 1.54 -18.32
CA ARG A 619 -21.58 2.30 -18.98
C ARG A 619 -20.35 1.46 -19.27
N HIS A 620 -19.71 1.75 -20.40
CA HIS A 620 -18.46 1.16 -20.84
C HIS A 620 -17.41 2.25 -21.04
N TRP A 621 -16.19 1.95 -20.58
CA TRP A 621 -15.02 2.79 -20.87
C TRP A 621 -13.95 1.96 -21.56
N ARG A 622 -13.17 2.61 -22.39
CA ARG A 622 -12.01 2.02 -23.03
C ARG A 622 -10.86 3.01 -22.96
N ARG A 623 -9.80 2.63 -22.27
CA ARG A 623 -8.59 3.42 -22.15
C ARG A 623 -7.44 2.71 -22.86
N ARG A 624 -6.63 3.44 -23.61
CA ARG A 624 -5.39 2.96 -24.20
C ARG A 624 -4.24 3.73 -23.59
N LEU A 625 -3.33 3.03 -22.97
CA LEU A 625 -2.14 3.56 -22.33
C LEU A 625 -0.93 3.14 -23.18
N PRO A 626 -0.05 4.07 -23.59
CA PRO A 626 1.14 3.70 -24.33
C PRO A 626 2.01 2.79 -23.47
N ARG A 627 2.67 1.82 -24.12
CA ARG A 627 3.73 1.02 -23.50
C ARG A 627 5.06 1.72 -23.79
N SER A 628 5.80 2.03 -22.73
CA SER A 628 7.18 2.52 -22.83
C SER A 628 8.11 1.39 -23.28
#